data_056b5995a7683679a9c32f1bc8f3e07f
#
_entry.id   056b5995a7683679a9c32f1bc8f3e07f
#
_cell.length_a   1.000
_cell.length_b   1.000
_cell.length_c   1.000
_cell.angle_alpha   90.00
_cell.angle_beta   90.00
_cell.angle_gamma   90.00
#
_symmetry.space_group_name_H-M   'P 1'
#
loop_
_entity.id
_entity.type
_entity.pdbx_description
1 polymer ?
#
loop_
_entity_poly.entity_id
_entity_poly.type
_entity_poly.pdbx_seq_one_letter_code
_entity_poly.pdbx_strand_id
1 'polypeptide(L)'
;MFEEKKYKKEIKRCRATIEEIERKRSRSQSALVQAILLQEEPNEADVEWFNKYTGEITACRNHMTDTQKKLDAFMATKAEKNKK
;
A
#
# COMPACT_ATOMS: atom_id res chain seq x y z
N MET A 1 24.68 3.23 -5.10
CA MET A 1 24.02 4.06 -6.09
C MET A 1 22.90 3.34 -6.82
N PHE A 2 23.23 2.20 -7.40
CA PHE A 2 22.25 1.37 -8.12
C PHE A 2 21.14 0.85 -7.19
N GLU A 3 21.51 0.39 -6.00
CA GLU A 3 20.57 -0.15 -5.02
C GLU A 3 19.64 0.91 -4.44
N GLU A 4 20.15 2.10 -4.20
CA GLU A 4 19.36 3.23 -3.71
C GLU A 4 18.24 3.56 -4.69
N LYS A 5 18.57 3.69 -5.97
CA LYS A 5 17.57 3.97 -7.02
C LYS A 5 16.55 2.86 -7.14
N LYS A 6 17.00 1.61 -7.02
CA LYS A 6 16.14 0.43 -7.08
C LYS A 6 15.11 0.46 -5.95
N TYR A 7 15.53 0.71 -4.72
CA TYR A 7 14.64 0.77 -3.57
C TYR A 7 13.64 1.92 -3.68
N LYS A 8 14.11 3.10 -4.06
CA LYS A 8 13.25 4.27 -4.26
C LYS A 8 12.20 4.04 -5.34
N LYS A 9 12.60 3.41 -6.44
CA LYS A 9 11.69 3.07 -7.55
C LYS A 9 10.62 2.08 -7.11
N GLU A 10 11.01 1.09 -6.31
CA GLU A 10 10.10 0.08 -5.80
C GLU A 10 9.08 0.66 -4.82
N ILE A 11 9.52 1.55 -3.93
CA ILE A 11 8.65 2.27 -3.01
C ILE A 11 7.62 3.10 -3.78
N LYS A 12 8.07 3.82 -4.81
CA LYS A 12 7.20 4.62 -5.66
C LYS A 12 6.16 3.75 -6.37
N ARG A 13 6.59 2.59 -6.87
CA ARG A 13 5.70 1.63 -7.53
C ARG A 13 4.63 1.11 -6.55
N CYS A 14 5.03 0.73 -5.34
CA CYS A 14 4.09 0.26 -4.31
C CYS A 14 3.08 1.35 -3.96
N ARG A 15 3.54 2.58 -3.82
CA ARG A 15 2.66 3.71 -3.52
C ARG A 15 1.62 3.93 -4.62
N ALA A 16 2.05 3.87 -5.88
CA ALA A 16 1.14 4.00 -7.02
C ALA A 16 0.12 2.86 -7.07
N THR A 17 0.58 1.63 -6.78
CA THR A 17 -0.29 0.46 -6.72
C THR A 17 -1.34 0.60 -5.62
N ILE A 18 -0.93 1.06 -4.43
CA ILE A 18 -1.85 1.29 -3.32
C ILE A 18 -2.93 2.32 -3.71
N GLU A 19 -2.53 3.42 -4.32
CA GLU A 19 -3.48 4.45 -4.77
C GLU A 19 -4.50 3.90 -5.76
N GLU A 20 -4.05 3.07 -6.70
CA GLU A 20 -4.94 2.45 -7.67
C GLU A 20 -5.93 1.50 -7.00
N ILE A 21 -5.46 0.67 -6.07
CA ILE A 21 -6.32 -0.26 -5.35
C ILE A 21 -7.30 0.51 -4.45
N GLU A 22 -6.87 1.60 -3.82
CA GLU A 22 -7.74 2.45 -3.01
C GLU A 22 -8.90 3.02 -3.84
N ARG A 23 -8.62 3.43 -5.07
CA ARG A 23 -9.67 3.90 -5.98
C ARG A 23 -10.68 2.80 -6.30
N LYS A 24 -10.20 1.57 -6.52
CA LYS A 24 -11.08 0.41 -6.75
C LYS A 24 -11.91 0.09 -5.52
N ARG A 25 -11.28 0.13 -4.33
CA ARG A 25 -11.95 -0.15 -3.07
C ARG A 25 -13.02 0.91 -2.75
N SER A 26 -12.83 2.13 -3.22
CA SER A 26 -13.74 3.24 -2.98
C SER A 26 -15.18 2.93 -3.41
N ARG A 27 -15.37 2.19 -4.50
CA ARG A 27 -16.70 1.78 -4.96
C ARG A 27 -17.38 0.86 -3.96
N SER A 28 -16.69 -0.17 -3.52
CA SER A 28 -17.20 -1.11 -2.52
C SER A 28 -17.46 -0.42 -1.21
N GLN A 29 -16.56 0.46 -0.80
CA GLN A 29 -16.69 1.24 0.44
C GLN A 29 -17.95 2.13 0.40
N SER A 30 -18.18 2.83 -0.71
CA SER A 30 -19.36 3.67 -0.87
C SER A 30 -20.64 2.85 -0.81
N ALA A 31 -20.66 1.69 -1.44
CA ALA A 31 -21.82 0.80 -1.42
C ALA A 31 -22.12 0.30 0.00
N LEU A 32 -21.07 -0.05 0.76
CA LEU A 32 -21.21 -0.50 2.15
C LEU A 32 -21.74 0.62 3.05
N VAL A 33 -21.19 1.83 2.91
CA VAL A 33 -21.67 3.00 3.66
C VAL A 33 -23.13 3.30 3.35
N GLN A 34 -23.49 3.25 2.08
CA GLN A 34 -24.87 3.51 1.67
C GLN A 34 -25.84 2.48 2.24
N ALA A 35 -25.46 1.20 2.26
CA ALA A 35 -26.26 0.15 2.86
C ALA A 35 -26.50 0.43 4.35
N ILE A 36 -25.46 0.87 5.07
CA ILE A 36 -25.55 1.24 6.49
C ILE A 36 -26.54 2.41 6.67
N LEU A 37 -26.41 3.45 5.84
CA LEU A 37 -27.29 4.62 5.92
C LEU A 37 -28.76 4.29 5.64
N LEU A 38 -29.00 3.34 4.75
CA LEU A 38 -30.35 2.89 4.39
C LEU A 38 -30.86 1.78 5.32
N GLN A 39 -30.06 1.35 6.29
CA GLN A 39 -30.38 0.25 7.21
C GLN A 39 -30.67 -1.06 6.46
N GLU A 40 -29.97 -1.27 5.35
CA GLU A 40 -30.06 -2.47 4.55
C GLU A 40 -28.83 -3.35 4.79
N GLU A 41 -28.97 -4.65 4.53
CA GLU A 41 -27.81 -5.53 4.56
C GLU A 41 -26.90 -5.26 3.35
N PRO A 42 -25.58 -5.15 3.58
CA PRO A 42 -24.65 -4.96 2.46
C PRO A 42 -24.68 -6.15 1.51
N ASN A 43 -24.46 -5.88 0.23
CA ASN A 43 -24.29 -6.91 -0.77
C ASN A 43 -23.02 -7.70 -0.47
N GLU A 44 -23.12 -9.05 -0.46
CA GLU A 44 -21.97 -9.91 -0.20
C GLU A 44 -20.79 -9.65 -1.14
N ALA A 45 -21.07 -9.38 -2.40
CA ALA A 45 -20.05 -9.08 -3.38
C ALA A 45 -19.25 -7.82 -2.99
N ASP A 46 -19.93 -6.79 -2.50
CA ASP A 46 -19.27 -5.56 -2.06
C ASP A 46 -18.38 -5.79 -0.84
N VAL A 47 -18.83 -6.63 0.10
CA VAL A 47 -18.04 -7.02 1.27
C VAL A 47 -16.78 -7.77 0.85
N GLU A 48 -16.92 -8.74 -0.05
CA GLU A 48 -15.80 -9.53 -0.56
C GLU A 48 -14.78 -8.67 -1.29
N TRP A 49 -15.21 -7.77 -2.17
CA TRP A 49 -14.34 -6.86 -2.89
C TRP A 49 -13.60 -5.91 -1.94
N PHE A 50 -14.30 -5.36 -0.96
CA PHE A 50 -13.70 -4.48 0.02
C PHE A 50 -12.60 -5.20 0.80
N ASN A 51 -12.88 -6.41 1.26
CA ASN A 51 -11.92 -7.22 2.02
C ASN A 51 -10.72 -7.61 1.16
N LYS A 52 -10.94 -7.99 -0.08
CA LYS A 52 -9.88 -8.35 -1.02
C LYS A 52 -8.95 -7.18 -1.25
N TYR A 53 -9.49 -6.02 -1.57
CA TYR A 53 -8.67 -4.83 -1.82
C TYR A 53 -7.94 -4.36 -0.57
N THR A 54 -8.58 -4.44 0.59
CA THR A 54 -7.93 -4.12 1.86
C THR A 54 -6.73 -5.03 2.11
N GLY A 55 -6.88 -6.34 1.84
CA GLY A 55 -5.77 -7.28 1.96
C GLY A 55 -4.62 -6.97 1.00
N GLU A 56 -4.94 -6.61 -0.24
CA GLU A 56 -3.92 -6.24 -1.23
C GLU A 56 -3.18 -4.96 -0.83
N ILE A 57 -3.89 -3.96 -0.31
CA ILE A 57 -3.29 -2.72 0.18
C ILE A 57 -2.35 -3.01 1.34
N THR A 58 -2.78 -3.85 2.28
CA THR A 58 -1.97 -4.23 3.44
C THR A 58 -0.68 -4.93 3.00
N ALA A 59 -0.77 -5.85 2.04
CA ALA A 59 0.40 -6.54 1.50
C ALA A 59 1.37 -5.56 0.84
N CYS A 60 0.87 -4.62 0.05
CA CYS A 60 1.70 -3.60 -0.58
C CYS A 60 2.35 -2.67 0.44
N ARG A 61 1.62 -2.28 1.49
CA ARG A 61 2.17 -1.44 2.56
C ARG A 61 3.28 -2.16 3.31
N ASN A 62 3.10 -3.44 3.61
CA ASN A 62 4.11 -4.24 4.28
C ASN A 62 5.36 -4.35 3.43
N HIS A 63 5.20 -4.61 2.14
CA HIS A 63 6.32 -4.66 1.21
C HIS A 63 7.04 -3.32 1.13
N MET A 64 6.29 -2.23 1.05
CA MET A 64 6.85 -0.88 1.01
C MET A 64 7.63 -0.56 2.29
N THR A 65 7.10 -0.94 3.45
CA THR A 65 7.77 -0.76 4.75
C THR A 65 9.07 -1.54 4.80
N ASP A 66 9.07 -2.79 4.33
CA ASP A 66 10.28 -3.62 4.31
C ASP A 66 11.32 -3.04 3.36
N THR A 67 10.91 -2.55 2.21
CA THR A 67 11.80 -1.91 1.25
C THR A 67 12.37 -0.62 1.82
N GLN A 68 11.56 0.16 2.53
CA GLN A 68 12.01 1.38 3.21
C GLN A 68 13.08 1.07 4.26
N LYS A 69 12.90 -0.01 5.02
CA LYS A 69 13.91 -0.45 6.00
C LYS A 69 15.22 -0.81 5.32
N LYS A 70 15.16 -1.49 4.19
CA LYS A 70 16.35 -1.83 3.41
C LYS A 70 17.06 -0.59 2.89
N LEU A 71 16.29 0.38 2.40
CA LEU A 71 16.83 1.66 1.94
C LEU A 71 17.50 2.41 3.09
N ASP A 72 16.83 2.49 4.23
CA ASP A 72 17.36 3.19 5.41
C ASP A 72 18.68 2.55 5.88
N ALA A 73 18.73 1.21 5.92
CA ALA A 73 19.94 0.48 6.28
C ALA A 73 21.06 0.75 5.28
N PHE A 74 20.75 0.76 4.00
CA PHE A 74 21.72 1.06 2.94
C PHE A 74 22.26 2.49 3.07
N MET A 75 21.40 3.46 3.31
CA MET A 75 21.79 4.86 3.47
C MET A 75 22.62 5.07 4.73
N ALA A 76 22.31 4.38 5.82
CA ALA A 76 23.10 4.43 7.05
C ALA A 76 24.51 3.91 6.82
N THR A 77 24.64 2.78 6.13
CA THR A 77 25.94 2.19 5.79
C THR A 77 26.74 3.14 4.89
N LYS A 78 26.08 3.76 3.92
CA LYS A 78 26.72 4.72 3.02
C LYS A 78 27.22 5.96 3.78
N ALA A 79 26.40 6.46 4.72
CA ALA A 79 26.77 7.60 5.54
C ALA A 79 28.00 7.29 6.42
N GLU A 80 28.07 6.10 7.00
CA GLU A 80 29.24 5.66 7.78
C GLU A 80 30.51 5.60 6.94
N LYS A 81 30.41 5.07 5.73
CA LYS A 81 31.55 5.01 4.81
C LYS A 81 32.04 6.39 4.40
N ASN A 82 31.15 7.37 4.32
CA ASN A 82 31.51 8.73 3.92
C ASN A 82 32.02 9.60 5.09
N LYS A 83 31.97 9.10 6.31
CA LYS A 83 32.41 9.83 7.50
C LYS A 83 33.91 9.75 7.79
N LYS A 84 34.65 9.07 6.94
CA LYS A 84 36.14 9.02 7.12
C LYS A 84 36.80 10.29 6.59
#